data_20d1bda87a94738144df0556b80a47a7
#
_entry.id   20d1bda87a94738144df0556b80a47a7
#
_cell.length_a   1.000
_cell.length_b   1.000
_cell.length_c   1.000
_cell.angle_alpha   90.00
_cell.angle_beta   90.00
_cell.angle_gamma   90.00
#
_symmetry.space_group_name_H-M   'P 1'
#
loop_
_entity.id
_entity.type
_entity.pdbx_description
1 polymer ?
#
loop_
_entity_poly.entity_id
_entity_poly.type
_entity_poly.pdbx_seq_one_letter_code
_entity_poly.pdbx_strand_id
1 'polypeptide(L)'
;MKKLPLLLIALFLSCTLVSAWDVNKKYTGPKTPTTDTTWHPDILSGYEARYVNQGEAFDGPCRSTIIRKLNRKGSRKAFLYVHGFNDYFFQGEMGDRFVDSGFNFYAVDLRRYGRSYEPWQYPFNIRNQEEYFADIDSAIAQIRRDGNTDITLGGHSTGGLTVAFMGAMKGKDVGVDRIVTDSPFLEWNFNSFMRNIAAPTIGYFGKMFPNGKIKQGHCDGYAYSLLKEYYGEWTYNTDWKMVYSPPVTMSWVGAINRAQSKTMKNAKKISVPILVMHSSRKIDGCNYTPVFQTGDAVLDPFMLQKRGEQIIADQQKEQMKRAGKKVEKISNPNILGSQVCAIDSGLHDLILSEKAHRDAAYDTIFSFIRHHLQN
;
A
#
# COMPACT_ATOMS: atom_id res chain seq x y z
N MET A 1 2.48 -28.96 34.29
CA MET A 1 1.60 -29.10 33.12
C MET A 1 0.38 -28.20 33.27
N LYS A 2 0.01 -27.43 32.25
CA LYS A 2 -1.30 -26.76 32.05
C LYS A 2 -1.61 -25.51 32.88
N LYS A 3 -0.82 -24.39 32.72
CA LYS A 3 -1.28 -23.05 33.10
C LYS A 3 -1.10 -22.00 31.97
N LEU A 4 -0.87 -22.43 30.73
CA LEU A 4 -0.60 -21.52 29.59
C LEU A 4 -1.84 -20.92 28.91
N PRO A 5 -3.05 -21.52 28.90
CA PRO A 5 -4.17 -20.94 28.17
C PRO A 5 -4.88 -19.77 28.90
N LEU A 6 -4.78 -19.62 30.21
CA LEU A 6 -5.45 -18.53 30.93
C LEU A 6 -4.75 -17.17 30.79
N LEU A 7 -3.43 -17.14 30.60
CA LEU A 7 -2.69 -15.90 30.44
C LEU A 7 -2.94 -15.22 29.08
N LEU A 8 -3.20 -16.03 28.05
CA LEU A 8 -3.58 -15.53 26.72
C LEU A 8 -4.98 -14.92 26.71
N ILE A 9 -5.92 -15.45 27.50
CA ILE A 9 -7.28 -14.93 27.62
C ILE A 9 -7.29 -13.61 28.41
N ALA A 10 -6.43 -13.44 29.41
CA ALA A 10 -6.34 -12.20 30.20
C ALA A 10 -5.78 -11.00 29.40
N LEU A 11 -4.93 -11.22 28.39
CA LEU A 11 -4.46 -10.17 27.48
C LEU A 11 -5.56 -9.68 26.52
N PHE A 12 -6.63 -10.47 26.31
CA PHE A 12 -7.74 -10.10 25.43
C PHE A 12 -8.86 -9.30 26.15
N LEU A 13 -8.90 -9.31 27.49
CA LEU A 13 -9.97 -8.67 28.26
C LEU A 13 -9.69 -7.22 28.68
N SER A 14 -8.48 -6.70 28.47
CA SER A 14 -8.16 -5.28 28.78
C SER A 14 -8.40 -4.31 27.61
N CYS A 15 -9.06 -4.72 26.54
CA CYS A 15 -9.43 -3.85 25.43
C CYS A 15 -10.72 -3.06 25.73
N THR A 16 -10.69 -2.13 26.67
CA THR A 16 -11.80 -1.19 26.85
C THR A 16 -11.44 0.21 26.38
N LEU A 17 -12.16 0.62 25.34
CA LEU A 17 -12.71 1.96 25.05
C LEU A 17 -11.83 3.20 25.32
N VAL A 18 -11.32 3.80 24.26
CA VAL A 18 -11.41 5.24 23.96
C VAL A 18 -11.20 5.43 22.44
N SER A 19 -12.16 6.05 21.76
CA SER A 19 -12.02 6.46 20.35
C SER A 19 -12.19 7.97 20.28
N ALA A 20 -11.28 8.66 19.61
CA ALA A 20 -11.50 10.04 19.16
C ALA A 20 -12.51 10.06 17.98
N TRP A 21 -12.78 8.94 17.37
CA TRP A 21 -13.84 8.71 16.39
C TRP A 21 -14.95 7.91 17.08
N ASP A 22 -16.17 8.42 17.06
CA ASP A 22 -17.32 7.65 17.57
C ASP A 22 -17.69 6.55 16.57
N VAL A 23 -16.78 5.58 16.43
CA VAL A 23 -16.95 4.35 15.63
C VAL A 23 -18.11 3.48 16.12
N ASN A 24 -18.78 3.87 17.24
CA ASN A 24 -19.94 3.19 17.78
C ASN A 24 -21.25 3.84 17.31
N LYS A 25 -21.21 4.99 16.62
CA LYS A 25 -22.40 5.58 16.03
C LYS A 25 -22.87 4.67 14.90
N LYS A 26 -23.81 3.78 15.25
CA LYS A 26 -24.42 2.85 14.32
C LYS A 26 -25.12 3.66 13.22
N TYR A 27 -24.63 3.57 12.00
CA TYR A 27 -25.30 4.17 10.85
C TYR A 27 -26.70 3.55 10.69
N THR A 28 -27.73 4.38 10.67
CA THR A 28 -29.15 3.97 10.57
C THR A 28 -29.79 4.38 9.25
N GLY A 29 -29.04 5.11 8.39
CA GLY A 29 -29.55 5.55 7.09
C GLY A 29 -29.56 4.41 6.06
N PRO A 30 -30.13 4.69 4.86
CA PRO A 30 -30.13 3.73 3.75
C PRO A 30 -28.70 3.52 3.23
N LYS A 31 -28.31 2.27 2.99
CA LYS A 31 -27.05 1.93 2.34
C LYS A 31 -27.30 1.90 0.82
N THR A 32 -26.95 2.98 0.15
CA THR A 32 -27.24 3.14 -1.28
C THR A 32 -25.96 2.96 -2.10
N PRO A 33 -25.96 2.07 -3.12
CA PRO A 33 -24.84 1.93 -4.02
C PRO A 33 -24.53 3.24 -4.77
N THR A 34 -23.28 3.47 -5.11
CA THR A 34 -22.87 4.58 -5.98
C THR A 34 -23.48 4.39 -7.38
N THR A 35 -24.25 5.36 -7.84
CA THR A 35 -24.88 5.35 -9.17
C THR A 35 -24.20 6.30 -10.16
N ASP A 36 -23.66 7.42 -9.67
CA ASP A 36 -22.87 8.33 -10.51
C ASP A 36 -21.46 7.80 -10.70
N THR A 37 -21.16 7.43 -11.94
CA THR A 37 -19.85 6.92 -12.37
C THR A 37 -19.22 7.81 -13.45
N THR A 38 -19.65 9.06 -13.56
CA THR A 38 -19.09 10.03 -14.51
C THR A 38 -17.80 10.64 -13.97
N TRP A 39 -16.98 11.18 -14.87
CA TRP A 39 -15.82 11.98 -14.48
C TRP A 39 -16.27 13.36 -13.99
N HIS A 40 -15.77 13.80 -12.87
CA HIS A 40 -15.99 15.12 -12.29
C HIS A 40 -14.66 15.72 -11.78
N PRO A 41 -14.59 17.04 -11.61
CA PRO A 41 -13.42 17.67 -11.00
C PRO A 41 -13.12 17.07 -9.62
N ASP A 42 -11.85 16.78 -9.35
CA ASP A 42 -11.42 16.30 -8.06
C ASP A 42 -11.19 17.45 -7.06
N ILE A 43 -11.06 17.12 -5.77
CA ILE A 43 -10.62 18.06 -4.72
C ILE A 43 -9.20 18.58 -4.99
N LEU A 44 -8.38 17.83 -5.72
CA LEU A 44 -7.06 18.26 -6.18
C LEU A 44 -7.18 19.02 -7.50
N SER A 45 -6.71 20.27 -7.50
CA SER A 45 -6.78 21.13 -8.68
C SER A 45 -6.09 20.49 -9.89
N GLY A 46 -6.79 20.46 -11.03
CA GLY A 46 -6.29 19.89 -12.29
C GLY A 46 -6.39 18.38 -12.37
N TYR A 47 -7.05 17.74 -11.42
CA TYR A 47 -7.36 16.31 -11.42
C TYR A 47 -8.87 16.07 -11.67
N GLU A 48 -9.20 14.91 -12.17
CA GLU A 48 -10.55 14.40 -12.29
C GLU A 48 -10.69 13.13 -11.44
N ALA A 49 -11.87 12.96 -10.86
CA ALA A 49 -12.23 11.76 -10.12
C ALA A 49 -13.45 11.07 -10.72
N ARG A 50 -13.56 9.76 -10.51
CA ARG A 50 -14.68 8.93 -10.94
C ARG A 50 -14.93 7.84 -9.92
N TYR A 51 -16.16 7.70 -9.46
CA TYR A 51 -16.57 6.56 -8.64
C TYR A 51 -16.74 5.30 -9.48
N VAL A 52 -16.38 4.17 -8.89
CA VAL A 52 -16.59 2.84 -9.47
C VAL A 52 -17.35 2.00 -8.45
N ASN A 53 -18.56 1.56 -8.81
CA ASN A 53 -19.32 0.64 -7.97
C ASN A 53 -18.60 -0.71 -7.92
N GLN A 54 -18.28 -1.17 -6.71
CA GLN A 54 -17.59 -2.43 -6.46
C GLN A 54 -18.53 -3.53 -5.94
N GLY A 55 -19.86 -3.30 -6.03
CA GLY A 55 -20.88 -4.25 -5.61
C GLY A 55 -21.03 -4.36 -4.09
N GLU A 56 -21.54 -5.50 -3.65
CA GLU A 56 -21.77 -5.80 -2.24
C GLU A 56 -20.52 -6.33 -1.56
N ALA A 57 -20.27 -5.85 -0.35
CA ALA A 57 -19.25 -6.36 0.55
C ALA A 57 -19.87 -6.79 1.88
N PHE A 58 -19.05 -7.28 2.81
CA PHE A 58 -19.53 -7.77 4.12
C PHE A 58 -20.21 -6.70 4.99
N ASP A 59 -20.05 -5.43 4.67
CA ASP A 59 -20.60 -4.27 5.40
C ASP A 59 -21.65 -3.48 4.58
N GLY A 60 -21.91 -3.90 3.36
CA GLY A 60 -22.88 -3.30 2.44
C GLY A 60 -22.25 -2.89 1.11
N PRO A 61 -22.98 -2.13 0.29
CA PRO A 61 -22.45 -1.64 -0.98
C PRO A 61 -21.13 -0.89 -0.78
N CYS A 62 -20.19 -1.07 -1.71
CA CYS A 62 -18.90 -0.40 -1.66
C CYS A 62 -18.50 0.15 -3.02
N ARG A 63 -17.61 1.13 -3.00
CA ARG A 63 -17.03 1.76 -4.17
C ARG A 63 -15.53 1.93 -4.03
N SER A 64 -14.85 2.12 -5.13
CA SER A 64 -13.52 2.71 -5.23
C SER A 64 -13.60 4.01 -6.01
N THR A 65 -12.56 4.82 -5.96
CA THR A 65 -12.48 6.08 -6.70
C THR A 65 -11.21 6.11 -7.52
N ILE A 66 -11.35 6.29 -8.82
CA ILE A 66 -10.22 6.48 -9.72
C ILE A 66 -10.02 7.99 -9.86
N ILE A 67 -8.80 8.45 -9.60
CA ILE A 67 -8.35 9.81 -9.79
C ILE A 67 -7.39 9.82 -10.98
N ARG A 68 -7.44 10.85 -11.84
CA ARG A 68 -6.50 10.94 -12.97
C ARG A 68 -6.06 12.37 -13.28
N LYS A 69 -4.88 12.47 -13.87
CA LYS A 69 -4.37 13.65 -14.56
C LYS A 69 -3.74 13.20 -15.87
N LEU A 70 -4.32 13.62 -17.00
CA LEU A 70 -3.89 13.16 -18.32
C LEU A 70 -2.81 14.08 -18.90
N ASN A 71 -1.85 13.47 -19.58
CA ASN A 71 -0.85 14.20 -20.36
C ASN A 71 -1.48 14.75 -21.63
N ARG A 72 -1.47 16.07 -21.78
CA ARG A 72 -2.09 16.78 -22.92
C ARG A 72 -1.41 16.50 -24.27
N LYS A 73 -0.20 15.92 -24.26
CA LYS A 73 0.57 15.59 -25.49
C LYS A 73 0.24 14.20 -26.04
N GLY A 74 -0.72 13.50 -25.43
CA GLY A 74 -1.16 12.19 -25.91
C GLY A 74 -0.22 11.03 -25.55
N SER A 75 -0.03 10.74 -24.28
CA SER A 75 0.75 9.59 -23.82
C SER A 75 -0.02 8.28 -23.92
N ARG A 76 0.70 7.18 -24.18
CA ARG A 76 0.20 5.81 -24.06
C ARG A 76 0.81 5.08 -22.85
N LYS A 77 1.62 5.79 -22.05
CA LYS A 77 2.25 5.31 -20.82
C LYS A 77 1.46 5.81 -19.63
N ALA A 78 1.15 4.94 -18.68
CA ALA A 78 0.43 5.29 -17.47
C ALA A 78 1.17 4.84 -16.22
N PHE A 79 1.03 5.62 -15.16
CA PHE A 79 1.39 5.22 -13.80
C PHE A 79 0.11 5.17 -12.97
N LEU A 80 -0.15 4.04 -12.29
CA LEU A 80 -1.26 3.86 -11.36
C LEU A 80 -0.72 3.77 -9.94
N TYR A 81 -1.13 4.68 -9.05
CA TYR A 81 -0.74 4.71 -7.64
C TYR A 81 -1.79 4.10 -6.73
N VAL A 82 -1.34 3.30 -5.76
CA VAL A 82 -2.15 2.69 -4.68
C VAL A 82 -1.60 3.12 -3.33
N HIS A 83 -2.39 3.84 -2.56
CA HIS A 83 -2.02 4.38 -1.25
C HIS A 83 -1.87 3.32 -0.15
N GLY A 84 -1.34 3.73 1.02
CA GLY A 84 -1.15 2.91 2.20
C GLY A 84 -2.36 2.78 3.14
N PHE A 85 -2.12 2.25 4.35
CA PHE A 85 -3.10 2.22 5.44
C PHE A 85 -3.26 3.60 6.07
N ASN A 86 -4.49 3.96 6.48
CA ASN A 86 -4.80 5.28 7.02
C ASN A 86 -4.32 6.39 6.08
N ASP A 87 -4.67 6.27 4.81
CA ASP A 87 -4.14 7.09 3.73
C ASP A 87 -5.16 7.25 2.59
N TYR A 88 -4.88 8.10 1.61
CA TYR A 88 -5.59 8.29 0.36
C TYR A 88 -4.70 9.08 -0.60
N PHE A 89 -5.06 9.20 -1.87
CA PHE A 89 -4.29 10.03 -2.79
C PHE A 89 -4.54 11.53 -2.55
N PHE A 90 -3.52 12.25 -2.07
CA PHE A 90 -3.56 13.69 -1.81
C PHE A 90 -2.33 14.45 -2.38
N GLN A 91 -1.25 13.74 -2.65
CA GLN A 91 0.03 14.29 -3.08
C GLN A 91 0.02 14.63 -4.58
N GLY A 92 -0.66 15.73 -4.96
CA GLY A 92 -0.79 16.18 -6.34
C GLY A 92 0.55 16.35 -7.06
N GLU A 93 1.62 16.76 -6.36
CA GLU A 93 2.98 16.83 -6.91
C GLU A 93 3.40 15.52 -7.61
N MET A 94 2.98 14.35 -7.09
CA MET A 94 3.29 13.07 -7.71
C MET A 94 2.75 12.98 -9.13
N GLY A 95 1.46 13.25 -9.31
CA GLY A 95 0.86 13.19 -10.63
C GLY A 95 1.43 14.25 -11.57
N ASP A 96 1.78 15.44 -11.07
CA ASP A 96 2.39 16.50 -11.87
C ASP A 96 3.74 16.02 -12.42
N ARG A 97 4.60 15.45 -11.58
CA ARG A 97 5.91 14.91 -11.99
C ARG A 97 5.79 13.79 -13.04
N PHE A 98 4.79 12.90 -12.90
CA PHE A 98 4.55 11.87 -13.90
C PHE A 98 4.04 12.45 -15.22
N VAL A 99 3.12 13.40 -15.18
CA VAL A 99 2.60 14.07 -16.38
C VAL A 99 3.70 14.85 -17.09
N ASP A 100 4.53 15.58 -16.36
CA ASP A 100 5.68 16.30 -16.92
C ASP A 100 6.72 15.36 -17.53
N SER A 101 6.85 14.15 -16.98
CA SER A 101 7.70 13.07 -17.52
C SER A 101 7.05 12.29 -18.68
N GLY A 102 5.89 12.72 -19.15
CA GLY A 102 5.23 12.14 -20.33
C GLY A 102 4.36 10.92 -20.06
N PHE A 103 3.84 10.77 -18.85
CA PHE A 103 2.88 9.72 -18.49
C PHE A 103 1.46 10.29 -18.31
N ASN A 104 0.47 9.47 -18.51
CA ASN A 104 -0.83 9.68 -17.87
C ASN A 104 -0.75 9.20 -16.43
N PHE A 105 -1.21 10.00 -15.50
CA PHE A 105 -1.20 9.63 -14.09
C PHE A 105 -2.58 9.21 -13.62
N TYR A 106 -2.61 8.12 -12.86
CA TYR A 106 -3.81 7.62 -12.19
C TYR A 106 -3.48 7.27 -10.74
N ALA A 107 -4.47 7.42 -9.88
CA ALA A 107 -4.46 6.89 -8.52
C ALA A 107 -5.79 6.23 -8.23
N VAL A 108 -5.83 5.33 -7.25
CA VAL A 108 -7.07 4.72 -6.78
C VAL A 108 -7.16 4.87 -5.26
N ASP A 109 -8.22 5.56 -4.80
CA ASP A 109 -8.63 5.42 -3.41
C ASP A 109 -9.39 4.11 -3.28
N LEU A 110 -8.81 3.19 -2.52
CA LEU A 110 -9.38 1.85 -2.30
C LEU A 110 -10.70 1.93 -1.53
N ARG A 111 -11.53 0.89 -1.62
CA ARG A 111 -12.75 0.80 -0.79
C ARG A 111 -12.48 1.06 0.67
N ARG A 112 -13.32 1.82 1.35
CA ARG A 112 -13.24 2.25 2.76
C ARG A 112 -12.12 3.25 3.07
N TYR A 113 -11.60 3.93 2.04
CA TYR A 113 -10.56 4.97 2.17
C TYR A 113 -10.96 6.25 1.45
N GLY A 114 -10.51 7.39 1.94
CA GLY A 114 -10.57 8.67 1.27
C GLY A 114 -11.93 8.94 0.62
N ARG A 115 -11.93 9.22 -0.68
CA ARG A 115 -13.13 9.48 -1.50
C ARG A 115 -14.07 8.29 -1.60
N SER A 116 -13.57 7.08 -1.32
CA SER A 116 -14.32 5.82 -1.45
C SER A 116 -14.98 5.40 -0.14
N TYR A 117 -14.74 6.12 0.94
CA TYR A 117 -15.34 5.83 2.24
C TYR A 117 -16.85 6.08 2.22
N GLU A 118 -17.60 5.17 2.81
CA GLU A 118 -19.05 5.26 2.99
C GLU A 118 -19.41 5.25 4.48
N PRO A 119 -20.40 6.04 4.93
CA PRO A 119 -20.65 6.28 6.36
C PRO A 119 -21.09 5.05 7.15
N TRP A 120 -21.52 3.98 6.49
CA TRP A 120 -21.87 2.70 7.15
C TRP A 120 -20.69 1.76 7.33
N GLN A 121 -19.51 2.11 6.78
CA GLN A 121 -18.33 1.27 6.79
C GLN A 121 -17.45 1.57 8.02
N TYR A 122 -16.69 0.57 8.43
CA TYR A 122 -15.58 0.80 9.34
C TYR A 122 -14.34 1.15 8.52
N PRO A 123 -13.68 2.31 8.73
CA PRO A 123 -12.58 2.76 7.89
C PRO A 123 -11.46 1.72 7.85
N PHE A 124 -10.85 1.57 6.66
CA PHE A 124 -9.70 0.71 6.38
C PHE A 124 -9.91 -0.79 6.59
N ASN A 125 -11.11 -1.22 6.96
CA ASN A 125 -11.38 -2.61 7.30
C ASN A 125 -11.50 -3.51 6.05
N ILE A 126 -10.88 -4.69 6.14
CA ILE A 126 -10.99 -5.77 5.16
C ILE A 126 -11.03 -7.12 5.85
N ARG A 127 -11.54 -8.12 5.16
CA ARG A 127 -11.44 -9.53 5.55
C ARG A 127 -10.37 -10.27 4.80
N ASN A 128 -10.08 -9.86 3.56
CA ASN A 128 -9.01 -10.38 2.72
C ASN A 128 -8.37 -9.24 1.91
N GLN A 129 -7.06 -9.31 1.72
CA GLN A 129 -6.33 -8.31 0.93
C GLN A 129 -6.71 -8.38 -0.57
N GLU A 130 -7.17 -9.53 -1.02
CA GLU A 130 -7.68 -9.75 -2.38
C GLU A 130 -8.91 -8.88 -2.71
N GLU A 131 -9.63 -8.34 -1.71
CA GLU A 131 -10.75 -7.41 -1.94
C GLU A 131 -10.33 -6.18 -2.74
N TYR A 132 -9.08 -5.72 -2.56
CA TYR A 132 -8.55 -4.57 -3.28
C TYR A 132 -8.17 -4.85 -4.73
N PHE A 133 -8.08 -6.13 -5.12
CA PHE A 133 -7.77 -6.47 -6.52
C PHE A 133 -8.83 -5.95 -7.48
N ALA A 134 -10.11 -6.02 -7.10
CA ALA A 134 -11.20 -5.52 -7.93
C ALA A 134 -11.12 -3.99 -8.11
N ASP A 135 -10.70 -3.25 -7.09
CA ASP A 135 -10.52 -1.80 -7.15
C ASP A 135 -9.40 -1.44 -8.13
N ILE A 136 -8.26 -2.14 -8.02
CA ILE A 136 -7.08 -1.94 -8.89
C ILE A 136 -7.38 -2.41 -10.32
N ASP A 137 -8.05 -3.56 -10.50
CA ASP A 137 -8.44 -4.06 -11.83
C ASP A 137 -9.37 -3.09 -12.56
N SER A 138 -10.30 -2.47 -11.82
CA SER A 138 -11.19 -1.45 -12.37
C SER A 138 -10.40 -0.22 -12.86
N ALA A 139 -9.38 0.19 -12.11
CA ALA A 139 -8.49 1.27 -12.51
C ALA A 139 -7.64 0.89 -13.73
N ILE A 140 -7.04 -0.32 -13.76
CA ILE A 140 -6.29 -0.83 -14.92
C ILE A 140 -7.18 -0.89 -16.17
N ALA A 141 -8.42 -1.40 -16.02
CA ALA A 141 -9.37 -1.44 -17.12
C ALA A 141 -9.73 -0.03 -17.63
N GLN A 142 -9.85 0.96 -16.74
CA GLN A 142 -10.07 2.36 -17.13
C GLN A 142 -8.85 2.92 -17.89
N ILE A 143 -7.64 2.68 -17.38
CA ILE A 143 -6.38 3.09 -18.01
C ILE A 143 -6.29 2.53 -19.45
N ARG A 144 -6.66 1.26 -19.63
CA ARG A 144 -6.69 0.62 -20.97
C ARG A 144 -7.76 1.25 -21.86
N ARG A 145 -8.96 1.56 -21.34
CA ARG A 145 -10.01 2.28 -22.09
C ARG A 145 -9.58 3.67 -22.52
N ASP A 146 -8.75 4.35 -21.73
CA ASP A 146 -8.17 5.66 -22.06
C ASP A 146 -7.03 5.56 -23.08
N GLY A 147 -6.75 4.35 -23.65
CA GLY A 147 -5.80 4.12 -24.74
C GLY A 147 -4.36 3.86 -24.30
N ASN A 148 -4.12 3.70 -23.00
CA ASN A 148 -2.77 3.39 -22.51
C ASN A 148 -2.40 1.92 -22.75
N THR A 149 -1.18 1.68 -23.22
CA THR A 149 -0.67 0.34 -23.53
C THR A 149 0.51 -0.08 -22.67
N ASP A 150 1.13 0.86 -21.98
CA ASP A 150 2.24 0.62 -21.04
C ASP A 150 1.80 1.13 -19.65
N ILE A 151 1.72 0.23 -18.66
CA ILE A 151 1.22 0.53 -17.33
C ILE A 151 2.26 0.16 -16.27
N THR A 152 2.67 1.12 -15.48
CA THR A 152 3.42 0.89 -14.24
C THR A 152 2.46 0.97 -13.06
N LEU A 153 2.41 -0.07 -12.24
CA LEU A 153 1.60 -0.14 -11.02
C LEU A 153 2.46 0.17 -9.81
N GLY A 154 2.19 1.31 -9.16
CA GLY A 154 2.88 1.76 -7.96
C GLY A 154 2.05 1.54 -6.69
N GLY A 155 2.70 1.31 -5.55
CA GLY A 155 2.00 1.22 -4.27
C GLY A 155 2.89 1.53 -3.09
N HIS A 156 2.31 2.23 -2.09
CA HIS A 156 2.97 2.60 -0.85
C HIS A 156 2.50 1.74 0.32
N SER A 157 3.41 1.30 1.19
CA SER A 157 3.13 0.61 2.47
C SER A 157 2.20 -0.61 2.29
N THR A 158 0.97 -0.60 2.83
CA THR A 158 -0.03 -1.66 2.58
C THR A 158 -0.47 -1.71 1.11
N GLY A 159 -0.48 -0.58 0.40
CA GLY A 159 -0.65 -0.53 -1.06
C GLY A 159 0.52 -1.21 -1.77
N GLY A 160 1.76 -0.99 -1.31
CA GLY A 160 2.96 -1.70 -1.78
C GLY A 160 2.87 -3.21 -1.59
N LEU A 161 2.40 -3.67 -0.42
CA LEU A 161 2.07 -5.08 -0.20
C LEU A 161 1.00 -5.55 -1.18
N THR A 162 -0.07 -4.77 -1.40
CA THR A 162 -1.19 -5.15 -2.26
C THR A 162 -0.74 -5.34 -3.71
N VAL A 163 0.07 -4.44 -4.27
CA VAL A 163 0.52 -4.55 -5.66
C VAL A 163 1.53 -5.69 -5.84
N ALA A 164 2.44 -5.91 -4.89
CA ALA A 164 3.34 -7.05 -4.88
C ALA A 164 2.57 -8.37 -4.73
N PHE A 165 1.55 -8.41 -3.87
CA PHE A 165 0.67 -9.55 -3.66
C PHE A 165 -0.16 -9.86 -4.92
N MET A 166 -0.69 -8.84 -5.58
CA MET A 166 -1.40 -8.98 -6.84
C MET A 166 -0.49 -9.59 -7.92
N GLY A 167 0.76 -9.10 -8.04
CA GLY A 167 1.77 -9.68 -8.92
C GLY A 167 2.07 -11.15 -8.61
N ALA A 168 2.22 -11.50 -7.32
CA ALA A 168 2.48 -12.87 -6.88
C ALA A 168 1.30 -13.82 -7.10
N MET A 169 0.06 -13.33 -7.03
CA MET A 169 -1.14 -14.15 -7.20
C MET A 169 -1.55 -14.29 -8.65
N LYS A 170 -1.51 -13.20 -9.43
CA LYS A 170 -1.94 -13.20 -10.83
C LYS A 170 -0.82 -13.59 -11.81
N GLY A 171 0.44 -13.43 -11.43
CA GLY A 171 1.57 -13.76 -12.30
C GLY A 171 1.49 -13.01 -13.63
N LYS A 172 1.50 -13.75 -14.74
CA LYS A 172 1.41 -13.18 -16.11
C LYS A 172 0.10 -12.42 -16.39
N ASP A 173 -0.93 -12.69 -15.61
CA ASP A 173 -2.27 -12.11 -15.80
C ASP A 173 -2.46 -10.85 -14.93
N VAL A 174 -1.38 -10.26 -14.41
CA VAL A 174 -1.42 -9.06 -13.56
C VAL A 174 -1.92 -7.81 -14.30
N GLY A 175 -1.79 -7.78 -15.62
CA GLY A 175 -2.34 -6.73 -16.48
C GLY A 175 -1.52 -5.45 -16.54
N VAL A 176 -0.30 -5.45 -16.00
CA VAL A 176 0.63 -4.31 -15.98
C VAL A 176 2.03 -4.73 -16.44
N ASP A 177 2.86 -3.77 -16.81
CA ASP A 177 4.17 -4.03 -17.39
C ASP A 177 5.30 -3.96 -16.34
N ARG A 178 5.08 -3.26 -15.23
CA ARG A 178 6.03 -3.08 -14.12
C ARG A 178 5.31 -2.86 -12.80
N ILE A 179 5.98 -3.20 -11.70
CA ILE A 179 5.54 -2.91 -10.33
C ILE A 179 6.59 -2.05 -9.64
N VAL A 180 6.15 -0.99 -8.97
CA VAL A 180 6.98 -0.14 -8.11
C VAL A 180 6.39 -0.16 -6.71
N THR A 181 7.21 -0.46 -5.70
CA THR A 181 6.76 -0.43 -4.31
C THR A 181 7.58 0.56 -3.50
N ASP A 182 6.90 1.41 -2.77
CA ASP A 182 7.45 2.34 -1.81
C ASP A 182 7.17 1.82 -0.41
N SER A 183 8.23 1.49 0.32
CA SER A 183 8.19 0.96 1.70
C SER A 183 7.11 -0.11 1.91
N PRO A 184 7.07 -1.18 1.07
CA PRO A 184 5.95 -2.13 1.08
C PRO A 184 5.85 -2.89 2.39
N PHE A 185 4.65 -3.02 2.95
CA PHE A 185 4.39 -3.71 4.22
C PHE A 185 4.59 -5.23 4.13
N LEU A 186 5.78 -5.68 3.70
CA LEU A 186 6.10 -7.10 3.49
C LEU A 186 6.32 -7.88 4.79
N GLU A 187 6.55 -7.18 5.90
CA GLU A 187 6.76 -7.77 7.21
C GLU A 187 6.32 -6.84 8.33
N TRP A 188 5.85 -7.40 9.45
CA TRP A 188 5.53 -6.65 10.66
C TRP A 188 6.79 -6.11 11.33
N ASN A 189 6.78 -4.82 11.70
CA ASN A 189 7.82 -4.19 12.53
C ASN A 189 7.60 -4.53 14.02
N PHE A 190 7.66 -5.80 14.35
CA PHE A 190 7.48 -6.32 15.70
C PHE A 190 8.64 -7.25 16.07
N ASN A 191 8.83 -7.47 17.38
CA ASN A 191 9.74 -8.52 17.83
C ASN A 191 9.29 -9.91 17.34
N SER A 192 10.20 -10.89 17.38
CA SER A 192 9.97 -12.22 16.82
C SER A 192 8.74 -12.93 17.39
N PHE A 193 8.43 -12.74 18.69
CA PHE A 193 7.24 -13.35 19.31
C PHE A 193 5.96 -12.74 18.76
N MET A 194 5.86 -11.40 18.75
CA MET A 194 4.68 -10.71 18.22
C MET A 194 4.45 -11.01 16.75
N ARG A 195 5.53 -11.02 15.95
CA ARG A 195 5.47 -11.26 14.51
C ARG A 195 5.09 -12.70 14.16
N ASN A 196 5.71 -13.69 14.81
CA ASN A 196 5.61 -15.10 14.40
C ASN A 196 4.51 -15.87 15.14
N ILE A 197 4.04 -15.37 16.28
CA ILE A 197 3.05 -16.05 17.13
C ILE A 197 1.82 -15.19 17.36
N ALA A 198 1.95 -13.98 17.92
CA ALA A 198 0.79 -13.20 18.34
C ALA A 198 -0.04 -12.70 17.14
N ALA A 199 0.57 -12.06 16.13
CA ALA A 199 -0.15 -11.56 14.98
C ALA A 199 -0.82 -12.68 14.15
N PRO A 200 -0.19 -13.84 13.87
CA PRO A 200 -0.87 -14.97 13.25
C PRO A 200 -2.03 -15.53 14.09
N THR A 201 -1.87 -15.62 15.41
CA THR A 201 -2.93 -16.07 16.35
C THR A 201 -4.12 -15.14 16.33
N ILE A 202 -3.88 -13.82 16.43
CA ILE A 202 -4.92 -12.79 16.30
C ILE A 202 -5.65 -12.95 14.96
N GLY A 203 -4.90 -13.10 13.86
CA GLY A 203 -5.47 -13.28 12.54
C GLY A 203 -6.28 -14.57 12.39
N TYR A 204 -5.91 -15.64 13.09
CA TYR A 204 -6.70 -16.88 13.15
C TYR A 204 -8.03 -16.65 13.84
N PHE A 205 -8.03 -16.03 15.03
CA PHE A 205 -9.26 -15.67 15.74
C PHE A 205 -10.09 -14.62 15.00
N GLY A 206 -9.49 -13.80 14.16
CA GLY A 206 -10.19 -12.86 13.29
C GLY A 206 -11.18 -13.52 12.31
N LYS A 207 -11.06 -14.83 12.04
CA LYS A 207 -12.08 -15.57 11.28
C LYS A 207 -13.36 -15.77 12.08
N MET A 208 -13.25 -15.95 13.40
CA MET A 208 -14.40 -16.15 14.32
C MET A 208 -14.96 -14.80 14.81
N PHE A 209 -14.08 -13.85 15.08
CA PHE A 209 -14.39 -12.52 15.61
C PHE A 209 -13.88 -11.41 14.67
N PRO A 210 -14.41 -11.32 13.44
CA PRO A 210 -13.81 -10.44 12.39
C PRO A 210 -13.84 -8.96 12.76
N ASN A 211 -14.79 -8.53 13.58
CA ASN A 211 -14.95 -7.14 14.00
C ASN A 211 -14.30 -6.83 15.38
N GLY A 212 -13.63 -7.83 15.99
CA GLY A 212 -12.84 -7.61 17.20
C GLY A 212 -11.76 -6.55 16.94
N LYS A 213 -11.67 -5.54 17.83
CA LYS A 213 -10.82 -4.37 17.64
C LYS A 213 -9.54 -4.47 18.46
N ILE A 214 -8.42 -4.09 17.84
CA ILE A 214 -7.10 -4.00 18.45
C ILE A 214 -6.68 -2.55 18.45
N LYS A 215 -6.48 -1.97 19.61
CA LYS A 215 -5.99 -0.60 19.75
C LYS A 215 -4.57 -0.50 19.19
N GLN A 216 -4.33 0.57 18.46
CA GLN A 216 -2.98 1.03 18.11
C GLN A 216 -2.50 2.02 19.18
N GLY A 217 -1.18 2.19 19.29
CA GLY A 217 -0.60 3.22 20.14
C GLY A 217 -1.01 4.63 19.70
N HIS A 218 -1.08 5.58 20.61
CA HIS A 218 -1.22 6.99 20.28
C HIS A 218 0.14 7.56 19.87
N CYS A 219 0.58 7.26 18.66
CA CYS A 219 1.84 7.73 18.11
C CYS A 219 1.56 8.83 17.09
N ASP A 220 2.09 10.01 17.32
CA ASP A 220 1.93 11.19 16.46
C ASP A 220 3.18 11.46 15.59
N GLY A 221 4.33 10.89 15.94
CA GLY A 221 5.61 11.24 15.37
C GLY A 221 5.63 11.21 13.85
N TYR A 222 5.09 10.16 13.23
CA TYR A 222 5.02 10.08 11.77
C TYR A 222 4.03 11.09 11.17
N ALA A 223 2.83 11.23 11.73
CA ALA A 223 1.85 12.20 11.22
C ALA A 223 2.37 13.65 11.34
N TYR A 224 3.01 13.99 12.46
CA TYR A 224 3.59 15.31 12.67
C TYR A 224 4.80 15.59 11.78
N SER A 225 5.56 14.56 11.39
CA SER A 225 6.63 14.72 10.40
C SER A 225 6.12 15.03 8.99
N LEU A 226 4.84 14.77 8.70
CA LEU A 226 4.23 15.01 7.39
C LEU A 226 3.45 16.32 7.34
N LEU A 227 2.66 16.64 8.39
CA LEU A 227 1.71 17.75 8.39
C LEU A 227 2.40 19.10 8.49
N LYS A 228 2.06 20.00 7.58
CA LYS A 228 2.56 21.39 7.54
C LYS A 228 2.18 22.19 8.79
N GLU A 229 1.07 21.85 9.44
CA GLU A 229 0.64 22.45 10.70
C GLU A 229 1.59 22.15 11.88
N TYR A 230 2.43 21.12 11.72
CA TYR A 230 3.43 20.71 12.70
C TYR A 230 4.84 20.89 12.14
N TYR A 231 5.45 19.82 11.61
CA TYR A 231 6.88 19.85 11.24
C TYR A 231 7.13 19.38 9.80
N GLY A 232 6.07 19.05 9.05
CA GLY A 232 6.15 18.54 7.68
C GLY A 232 5.87 19.61 6.62
N GLU A 233 5.76 19.16 5.38
CA GLU A 233 5.53 19.99 4.20
C GLU A 233 4.12 19.82 3.61
N TRP A 234 3.34 18.84 4.10
CA TRP A 234 2.13 18.39 3.44
C TRP A 234 0.86 18.86 4.12
N THR A 235 -0.14 19.18 3.29
CA THR A 235 -1.51 19.46 3.73
C THR A 235 -2.44 18.42 3.17
N TYR A 236 -3.21 17.77 4.03
CA TYR A 236 -4.18 16.74 3.66
C TYR A 236 -5.38 16.72 4.60
N ASN A 237 -6.47 16.07 4.18
CA ASN A 237 -7.66 15.90 5.01
C ASN A 237 -7.40 14.91 6.14
N THR A 238 -7.37 15.39 7.38
CA THR A 238 -7.09 14.59 8.58
C THR A 238 -8.26 13.69 9.00
N ASP A 239 -9.46 13.83 8.42
CA ASP A 239 -10.54 12.87 8.59
C ASP A 239 -10.33 11.61 7.73
N TRP A 240 -9.57 11.72 6.65
CA TRP A 240 -9.25 10.62 5.73
C TRP A 240 -7.88 9.99 5.97
N LYS A 241 -6.91 10.78 6.43
CA LYS A 241 -5.58 10.34 6.88
C LYS A 241 -5.37 10.86 8.30
N MET A 242 -5.78 10.06 9.27
CA MET A 242 -5.90 10.47 10.66
C MET A 242 -4.52 10.56 11.32
N VAL A 243 -4.31 11.58 12.17
CA VAL A 243 -3.10 11.68 13.00
C VAL A 243 -2.96 10.43 13.89
N TYR A 244 -4.04 10.04 14.52
CA TYR A 244 -4.10 8.82 15.33
C TYR A 244 -4.95 7.78 14.59
N SER A 245 -4.32 6.71 14.14
CA SER A 245 -5.03 5.64 13.45
C SER A 245 -6.10 5.01 14.34
N PRO A 246 -7.30 4.70 13.79
CA PRO A 246 -8.33 4.01 14.54
C PRO A 246 -7.87 2.58 14.89
N PRO A 247 -8.51 1.92 15.87
CA PRO A 247 -8.25 0.51 16.15
C PRO A 247 -8.39 -0.34 14.89
N VAL A 248 -7.45 -1.23 14.62
CA VAL A 248 -7.59 -2.19 13.52
C VAL A 248 -8.46 -3.37 13.96
N THR A 249 -9.10 -4.02 12.99
CA THR A 249 -9.87 -5.23 13.28
C THR A 249 -9.00 -6.49 13.28
N MET A 250 -9.40 -7.53 13.99
CA MET A 250 -8.72 -8.82 13.96
C MET A 250 -8.75 -9.43 12.55
N SER A 251 -9.81 -9.19 11.77
CA SER A 251 -9.87 -9.62 10.37
C SER A 251 -8.83 -8.92 9.50
N TRP A 252 -8.60 -7.62 9.71
CA TRP A 252 -7.57 -6.86 9.00
C TRP A 252 -6.16 -7.42 9.28
N VAL A 253 -5.83 -7.68 10.56
CA VAL A 253 -4.54 -8.32 10.93
C VAL A 253 -4.39 -9.66 10.23
N GLY A 254 -5.45 -10.45 10.21
CA GLY A 254 -5.46 -11.74 9.51
C GLY A 254 -5.30 -11.61 7.99
N ALA A 255 -5.90 -10.59 7.37
CA ALA A 255 -5.77 -10.30 5.95
C ALA A 255 -4.32 -9.95 5.60
N ILE A 256 -3.69 -9.04 6.37
CA ILE A 256 -2.28 -8.67 6.20
C ILE A 256 -1.35 -9.88 6.36
N ASN A 257 -1.49 -10.66 7.43
CA ASN A 257 -0.66 -11.85 7.66
C ASN A 257 -0.74 -12.83 6.48
N ARG A 258 -1.94 -13.06 5.95
CA ARG A 258 -2.13 -13.96 4.79
C ARG A 258 -1.51 -13.38 3.53
N ALA A 259 -1.68 -12.08 3.28
CA ALA A 259 -1.11 -11.42 2.12
C ALA A 259 0.42 -11.47 2.14
N GLN A 260 1.06 -11.09 3.25
CA GLN A 260 2.52 -11.19 3.43
C GLN A 260 3.01 -12.62 3.16
N SER A 261 2.42 -13.61 3.82
CA SER A 261 2.81 -15.02 3.66
C SER A 261 2.62 -15.52 2.22
N LYS A 262 1.48 -15.20 1.57
CA LYS A 262 1.20 -15.62 0.20
C LYS A 262 2.11 -14.90 -0.80
N THR A 263 2.41 -13.62 -0.60
CA THR A 263 3.35 -12.86 -1.45
C THR A 263 4.71 -13.54 -1.45
N MET A 264 5.28 -13.81 -0.27
CA MET A 264 6.58 -14.44 -0.17
C MET A 264 6.61 -15.88 -0.74
N LYS A 265 5.57 -16.67 -0.48
CA LYS A 265 5.47 -18.05 -1.04
C LYS A 265 5.32 -18.09 -2.57
N ASN A 266 4.74 -17.06 -3.16
CA ASN A 266 4.44 -17.00 -4.59
C ASN A 266 5.28 -15.94 -5.33
N ALA A 267 6.29 -15.34 -4.71
CA ALA A 267 7.16 -14.31 -5.30
C ALA A 267 7.73 -14.73 -6.66
N LYS A 268 8.09 -16.03 -6.81
CA LYS A 268 8.53 -16.62 -8.07
C LYS A 268 7.54 -16.51 -9.24
N LYS A 269 6.26 -16.22 -8.96
CA LYS A 269 5.23 -16.06 -9.99
C LYS A 269 5.14 -14.62 -10.51
N ILE A 270 5.73 -13.63 -9.80
CA ILE A 270 5.77 -12.25 -10.30
C ILE A 270 6.52 -12.25 -11.61
N SER A 271 5.82 -11.98 -12.70
CA SER A 271 6.31 -12.15 -14.06
C SER A 271 6.78 -10.85 -14.72
N VAL A 272 6.63 -9.73 -14.03
CA VAL A 272 7.03 -8.39 -14.47
C VAL A 272 8.17 -7.86 -13.60
N PRO A 273 8.98 -6.90 -14.09
CA PRO A 273 9.97 -6.22 -13.27
C PRO A 273 9.35 -5.60 -12.02
N ILE A 274 10.01 -5.71 -10.89
CA ILE A 274 9.59 -5.07 -9.64
C ILE A 274 10.72 -4.23 -9.05
N LEU A 275 10.40 -2.99 -8.68
CA LEU A 275 11.24 -2.12 -7.87
C LEU A 275 10.72 -2.14 -6.44
N VAL A 276 11.59 -2.47 -5.48
CA VAL A 276 11.31 -2.37 -4.05
C VAL A 276 12.15 -1.24 -3.46
N MET A 277 11.52 -0.13 -3.11
CA MET A 277 12.20 0.98 -2.44
C MET A 277 11.90 0.97 -0.95
N HIS A 278 12.84 1.45 -0.15
CA HIS A 278 12.69 1.63 1.29
C HIS A 278 13.64 2.72 1.80
N SER A 279 13.41 3.21 3.00
CA SER A 279 14.35 4.11 3.68
C SER A 279 15.69 3.42 3.95
N SER A 280 16.78 4.16 3.98
CA SER A 280 18.09 3.64 4.45
C SER A 280 18.14 3.48 5.97
N ARG A 281 17.18 4.06 6.71
CA ARG A 281 17.29 4.24 8.16
C ARG A 281 15.97 3.96 8.86
N LYS A 282 16.04 3.21 9.97
CA LYS A 282 14.92 3.01 10.90
C LYS A 282 14.93 4.08 11.97
N ILE A 283 13.75 4.59 12.32
CA ILE A 283 13.54 5.48 13.45
C ILE A 283 12.64 4.77 14.46
N ASP A 284 13.12 4.70 15.69
CA ASP A 284 12.33 4.18 16.81
C ASP A 284 11.76 5.35 17.61
N GLY A 285 10.52 5.23 18.04
CA GLY A 285 9.82 6.23 18.84
C GLY A 285 8.34 6.28 18.54
N CYS A 286 7.62 7.06 19.31
CA CYS A 286 6.18 7.24 19.19
C CYS A 286 5.82 8.71 18.97
N ASN A 287 6.40 9.59 19.80
CA ASN A 287 6.15 11.03 19.74
C ASN A 287 7.20 11.70 18.86
N TYR A 288 6.78 12.76 18.18
CA TYR A 288 7.64 13.49 17.27
C TYR A 288 8.91 14.01 17.96
N THR A 289 10.02 13.84 17.28
CA THR A 289 11.31 14.52 17.48
C THR A 289 11.91 14.79 16.11
N PRO A 290 12.87 15.73 15.96
CA PRO A 290 13.45 16.03 14.65
C PRO A 290 14.04 14.82 13.91
N VAL A 291 14.40 13.75 14.63
CA VAL A 291 14.90 12.51 14.02
C VAL A 291 13.86 11.83 13.14
N PHE A 292 12.55 12.08 13.35
CA PHE A 292 11.47 11.55 12.51
C PHE A 292 11.52 12.05 11.06
N GLN A 293 12.28 13.11 10.77
CA GLN A 293 12.52 13.60 9.41
C GLN A 293 13.67 12.87 8.68
N THR A 294 14.29 11.88 9.29
CA THR A 294 15.52 11.26 8.78
C THR A 294 15.44 9.76 8.54
N GLY A 295 14.24 9.18 8.52
CA GLY A 295 14.10 7.74 8.30
C GLY A 295 12.68 7.21 8.47
N ASP A 296 12.52 5.91 8.28
CA ASP A 296 11.23 5.21 8.43
C ASP A 296 10.91 4.96 9.92
N ALA A 297 9.87 5.62 10.41
CA ALA A 297 9.34 5.47 11.77
C ALA A 297 8.21 4.44 11.88
N VAL A 298 7.84 3.78 10.79
CA VAL A 298 6.69 2.86 10.73
C VAL A 298 7.15 1.41 10.53
N LEU A 299 8.02 1.17 9.56
CA LEU A 299 8.53 -0.16 9.24
C LEU A 299 10.03 -0.30 9.54
N ASP A 300 10.54 -1.51 9.43
CA ASP A 300 11.95 -1.82 9.53
C ASP A 300 12.56 -1.91 8.13
N PRO A 301 13.34 -0.92 7.66
CA PRO A 301 13.91 -0.90 6.31
C PRO A 301 14.83 -2.08 6.02
N PHE A 302 15.54 -2.59 7.03
CA PHE A 302 16.43 -3.74 6.85
C PHE A 302 15.65 -5.02 6.57
N MET A 303 14.46 -5.16 7.18
CA MET A 303 13.57 -6.27 6.88
C MET A 303 12.95 -6.11 5.48
N LEU A 304 12.63 -4.88 5.07
CA LEU A 304 12.12 -4.59 3.72
C LEU A 304 13.16 -4.91 2.65
N GLN A 305 14.41 -4.50 2.84
CA GLN A 305 15.52 -4.88 1.96
C GLN A 305 15.63 -6.39 1.82
N LYS A 306 15.70 -7.11 2.95
CA LYS A 306 15.79 -8.59 2.96
C LYS A 306 14.62 -9.26 2.22
N ARG A 307 13.39 -8.76 2.41
CA ARG A 307 12.19 -9.30 1.74
C ARG A 307 12.18 -8.97 0.25
N GLY A 308 12.60 -7.77 -0.13
CA GLY A 308 12.79 -7.37 -1.51
C GLY A 308 13.81 -8.26 -2.24
N GLU A 309 14.97 -8.44 -1.65
CA GLU A 309 16.01 -9.34 -2.17
C GLU A 309 15.52 -10.78 -2.32
N GLN A 310 14.74 -11.29 -1.36
CA GLN A 310 14.13 -12.61 -1.45
C GLN A 310 13.13 -12.72 -2.63
N ILE A 311 12.27 -11.70 -2.82
CA ILE A 311 11.33 -11.66 -3.95
C ILE A 311 12.11 -11.74 -5.27
N ILE A 312 13.16 -10.94 -5.42
CA ILE A 312 13.98 -10.92 -6.64
C ILE A 312 14.68 -12.25 -6.86
N ALA A 313 15.26 -12.83 -5.82
CA ALA A 313 15.94 -14.12 -5.91
C ALA A 313 14.99 -15.26 -6.34
N ASP A 314 13.77 -15.28 -5.79
CA ASP A 314 12.76 -16.30 -6.13
C ASP A 314 12.23 -16.11 -7.57
N GLN A 315 12.07 -14.86 -8.00
CA GLN A 315 11.72 -14.48 -9.36
C GLN A 315 12.79 -14.94 -10.36
N GLN A 316 14.05 -14.67 -10.07
CA GLN A 316 15.19 -15.08 -10.89
C GLN A 316 15.31 -16.59 -11.04
N LYS A 317 15.21 -17.33 -9.94
CA LYS A 317 15.24 -18.82 -9.96
C LYS A 317 14.18 -19.40 -10.89
N GLU A 318 12.97 -18.87 -10.83
CA GLU A 318 11.87 -19.36 -11.68
C GLU A 318 12.13 -19.05 -13.16
N GLN A 319 12.68 -17.88 -13.47
CA GLN A 319 13.00 -17.52 -14.85
C GLN A 319 14.13 -18.37 -15.44
N MET A 320 15.18 -18.61 -14.67
CA MET A 320 16.27 -19.50 -15.08
C MET A 320 15.75 -20.91 -15.34
N LYS A 321 14.87 -21.41 -14.48
CA LYS A 321 14.23 -22.72 -14.67
C LYS A 321 13.43 -22.76 -15.97
N ARG A 322 12.64 -21.73 -16.27
CA ARG A 322 11.86 -21.64 -17.53
C ARG A 322 12.76 -21.54 -18.77
N ALA A 323 13.90 -20.89 -18.64
CA ALA A 323 14.89 -20.76 -19.73
C ALA A 323 15.73 -22.02 -19.94
N GLY A 324 15.50 -23.12 -19.17
CA GLY A 324 16.28 -24.37 -19.26
C GLY A 324 17.74 -24.21 -18.82
N LYS A 325 18.09 -23.11 -18.14
CA LYS A 325 19.46 -22.83 -17.68
C LYS A 325 19.66 -23.42 -16.28
N LYS A 326 20.79 -24.12 -16.07
CA LYS A 326 21.19 -24.56 -14.73
C LYS A 326 21.46 -23.36 -13.84
N VAL A 327 20.99 -23.41 -12.57
CA VAL A 327 21.11 -22.33 -11.57
C VAL A 327 22.57 -22.08 -11.12
N GLU A 328 23.55 -22.85 -11.67
CA GLU A 328 24.95 -22.76 -11.30
C GLU A 328 25.65 -21.56 -11.96
N LYS A 329 26.09 -20.62 -11.13
CA LYS A 329 27.09 -19.56 -11.41
C LYS A 329 26.82 -18.65 -12.64
N ILE A 330 25.73 -17.93 -12.66
CA ILE A 330 25.63 -16.76 -13.52
C ILE A 330 25.88 -15.50 -12.69
N SER A 331 26.88 -14.76 -13.05
CA SER A 331 27.37 -13.54 -12.35
C SER A 331 26.48 -12.30 -12.52
N ASN A 332 25.26 -12.40 -12.91
CA ASN A 332 24.17 -11.44 -12.79
C ASN A 332 22.87 -11.96 -13.47
N PRO A 333 22.06 -12.79 -12.78
CA PRO A 333 20.89 -13.43 -13.39
C PRO A 333 19.64 -12.55 -13.40
N ASN A 334 19.74 -11.22 -13.25
CA ASN A 334 18.59 -10.33 -13.15
C ASN A 334 17.91 -10.12 -14.51
N ILE A 335 17.31 -11.18 -15.04
CA ILE A 335 16.72 -11.22 -16.39
C ILE A 335 15.59 -10.19 -16.54
N LEU A 336 14.86 -9.87 -15.47
CA LEU A 336 13.77 -8.87 -15.51
C LEU A 336 14.24 -7.46 -15.11
N GLY A 337 15.46 -7.28 -14.65
CA GLY A 337 15.92 -5.97 -14.17
C GLY A 337 15.22 -5.48 -12.90
N SER A 338 14.67 -6.41 -12.09
CA SER A 338 14.08 -6.08 -10.78
C SER A 338 15.13 -5.53 -9.81
N GLN A 339 14.75 -4.60 -8.94
CA GLN A 339 15.70 -3.87 -8.09
C GLN A 339 15.19 -3.72 -6.66
N VAL A 340 16.12 -3.67 -5.70
CA VAL A 340 15.89 -3.16 -4.34
C VAL A 340 16.75 -1.92 -4.17
N CYS A 341 16.17 -0.81 -3.72
CA CYS A 341 16.85 0.47 -3.57
C CYS A 341 16.54 1.11 -2.23
N ALA A 342 17.57 1.47 -1.48
CA ALA A 342 17.45 2.30 -0.29
C ALA A 342 17.49 3.77 -0.68
N ILE A 343 16.58 4.58 -0.15
CA ILE A 343 16.59 6.03 -0.26
C ILE A 343 17.17 6.59 1.03
N ASP A 344 18.25 7.33 0.91
CA ASP A 344 18.91 7.89 2.09
C ASP A 344 17.98 8.82 2.84
N SER A 345 17.90 8.62 4.16
CA SER A 345 17.09 9.43 5.08
C SER A 345 15.61 9.60 4.66
N GLY A 346 15.11 8.74 3.78
CA GLY A 346 13.70 8.79 3.34
C GLY A 346 12.75 8.48 4.48
N LEU A 347 11.61 9.14 4.53
CA LEU A 347 10.52 8.82 5.45
C LEU A 347 9.88 7.47 5.11
N HIS A 348 8.90 7.03 5.89
CA HIS A 348 8.13 5.83 5.57
C HIS A 348 7.46 5.90 4.19
N ASP A 349 6.79 7.01 3.86
CA ASP A 349 6.41 7.34 2.50
C ASP A 349 7.54 8.18 1.89
N LEU A 350 8.35 7.56 1.02
CA LEU A 350 9.57 8.14 0.46
C LEU A 350 9.28 9.40 -0.35
N ILE A 351 8.14 9.43 -1.02
CA ILE A 351 7.72 10.59 -1.83
C ILE A 351 7.15 11.73 -0.98
N LEU A 352 6.92 11.52 0.30
CA LEU A 352 6.51 12.58 1.25
C LEU A 352 7.69 13.12 2.06
N SER A 353 8.91 12.62 1.86
CA SER A 353 10.14 13.09 2.49
C SER A 353 10.46 14.54 2.14
N GLU A 354 11.42 15.14 2.83
CA GLU A 354 12.01 16.42 2.41
C GLU A 354 12.46 16.36 0.94
N LYS A 355 12.45 17.51 0.28
CA LYS A 355 12.60 17.62 -1.19
C LYS A 355 13.78 16.83 -1.75
N ALA A 356 14.96 16.86 -1.12
CA ALA A 356 16.14 16.17 -1.64
C ALA A 356 15.96 14.64 -1.67
N HIS A 357 15.41 14.06 -0.60
CA HIS A 357 15.16 12.62 -0.48
C HIS A 357 13.97 12.19 -1.37
N ARG A 358 12.93 13.05 -1.46
CA ARG A 358 11.80 12.88 -2.36
C ARG A 358 12.24 12.87 -3.82
N ASP A 359 13.12 13.80 -4.23
CA ASP A 359 13.67 13.85 -5.58
C ASP A 359 14.45 12.57 -5.91
N ALA A 360 15.28 12.08 -4.98
CA ALA A 360 16.02 10.82 -5.15
C ALA A 360 15.07 9.61 -5.32
N ALA A 361 13.94 9.59 -4.60
CA ALA A 361 12.94 8.55 -4.77
C ALA A 361 12.31 8.60 -6.18
N TYR A 362 11.91 9.78 -6.67
CA TYR A 362 11.40 9.95 -8.03
C TYR A 362 12.44 9.60 -9.10
N ASP A 363 13.70 10.03 -8.94
CA ASP A 363 14.78 9.68 -9.86
C ASP A 363 14.98 8.17 -9.96
N THR A 364 14.89 7.47 -8.83
CA THR A 364 14.94 6.01 -8.76
C THR A 364 13.78 5.38 -9.53
N ILE A 365 12.55 5.85 -9.32
CA ILE A 365 11.35 5.38 -10.03
C ILE A 365 11.49 5.60 -11.54
N PHE A 366 11.82 6.83 -11.96
CA PHE A 366 11.93 7.15 -13.39
C PHE A 366 13.09 6.44 -14.05
N SER A 367 14.21 6.25 -13.37
CA SER A 367 15.34 5.46 -13.88
C SER A 367 14.94 4.01 -14.12
N PHE A 368 14.27 3.39 -13.15
CA PHE A 368 13.74 2.03 -13.27
C PHE A 368 12.77 1.90 -14.44
N ILE A 369 11.81 2.81 -14.58
CA ILE A 369 10.83 2.77 -15.67
C ILE A 369 11.52 2.96 -17.03
N ARG A 370 12.43 3.94 -17.17
CA ARG A 370 13.15 4.21 -18.42
C ARG A 370 13.97 3.01 -18.87
N HIS A 371 14.65 2.33 -17.95
CA HIS A 371 15.42 1.12 -18.27
C HIS A 371 14.56 0.05 -18.95
N HIS A 372 13.30 -0.09 -18.55
CA HIS A 372 12.37 -1.09 -19.08
C HIS A 372 11.51 -0.60 -20.27
N LEU A 373 11.61 0.67 -20.64
CA LEU A 373 10.98 1.19 -21.87
C LEU A 373 11.89 1.03 -23.10
N GLN A 374 13.20 0.87 -22.88
CA GLN A 374 14.21 0.78 -23.94
C GLN A 374 14.53 -0.66 -24.37
N ASN A 375 14.08 -1.63 -23.59
CA ASN A 375 14.24 -3.07 -23.82
C ASN A 375 12.91 -3.72 -24.17
#